data_f7725254bd69d08ad75fe6a5828cb2b7
#
_entry.id   f7725254bd69d08ad75fe6a5828cb2b7
#
_cell.length_a   1.000
_cell.length_b   1.000
_cell.length_c   1.000
_cell.angle_alpha   90.00
_cell.angle_beta   90.00
_cell.angle_gamma   90.00
#
_symmetry.space_group_name_H-M   'P 1'
#
loop_
_entity.id
_entity.type
_entity.pdbx_description
1 polymer ?
#
loop_
_entity_poly.entity_id
_entity_poly.type
_entity_poly.pdbx_seq_one_letter_code
_entity_poly.pdbx_strand_id
1 'polypeptide(L)'
;MHEEAYRVFYGQNTFRLFPVHGRFFHTKYPLLMRLPKRYREVITAVELRLGPGWTAPPKCWSLTPRMGLAECKTLRRLHVFIECDPASDIVFNGFRGGKSETFYTEFCASLVRGLIEQVQSLEVVQFDAWSSVKRNSPLMKGLLEIARAEDKRIEWGPVRKWKEREEDALVDMVDEMMKLF
;
A
#
# COMPACT_ATOMS: atom_id res chain seq x y z
N MET A 1 -6.42 -14.63 30.71
CA MET A 1 -6.88 -15.14 29.38
C MET A 1 -7.29 -14.03 28.39
N HIS A 2 -8.20 -13.11 28.71
CA HIS A 2 -8.62 -12.07 27.75
C HIS A 2 -7.48 -11.09 27.36
N GLU A 3 -6.63 -10.72 28.31
CA GLU A 3 -5.52 -9.78 28.05
C GLU A 3 -4.39 -10.38 27.22
N GLU A 4 -4.18 -11.66 27.28
CA GLU A 4 -3.19 -12.36 26.44
C GLU A 4 -3.74 -12.59 25.02
N ALA A 5 -5.01 -12.96 24.93
CA ALA A 5 -5.65 -13.26 23.66
C ALA A 5 -5.64 -12.07 22.69
N TYR A 6 -5.91 -10.83 23.13
CA TYR A 6 -5.89 -9.69 22.23
C TYR A 6 -4.48 -9.35 21.75
N ARG A 7 -3.46 -9.52 22.58
CA ARG A 7 -2.06 -9.28 22.17
C ARG A 7 -1.65 -10.24 21.06
N VAL A 8 -2.00 -11.52 21.21
CA VAL A 8 -1.75 -12.52 20.17
C VAL A 8 -2.55 -12.18 18.90
N PHE A 9 -3.86 -11.91 19.05
CA PHE A 9 -4.71 -11.62 17.90
C PHE A 9 -4.28 -10.37 17.12
N TYR A 10 -4.07 -9.26 17.80
CA TYR A 10 -3.69 -8.00 17.15
C TYR A 10 -2.19 -7.92 16.79
N GLY A 11 -1.34 -8.66 17.49
CA GLY A 11 0.11 -8.67 17.24
C GLY A 11 0.56 -9.64 16.16
N GLN A 12 -0.22 -10.70 15.89
CA GLN A 12 0.16 -11.73 14.90
C GLN A 12 -0.61 -11.66 13.57
N ASN A 13 -1.67 -10.85 13.50
CA ASN A 13 -2.45 -10.70 12.29
C ASN A 13 -2.13 -9.39 11.55
N THR A 14 -2.27 -9.44 10.24
CA THR A 14 -2.20 -8.26 9.38
C THR A 14 -3.59 -7.66 9.21
N PHE A 15 -3.73 -6.37 9.47
CA PHE A 15 -5.01 -5.68 9.41
C PHE A 15 -5.11 -4.79 8.18
N ARG A 16 -6.15 -5.00 7.37
CA ARG A 16 -6.41 -4.14 6.22
C ARG A 16 -6.93 -2.79 6.67
N LEU A 17 -6.25 -1.71 6.24
CA LEU A 17 -6.58 -0.33 6.62
C LEU A 17 -7.91 0.13 6.02
N PHE A 18 -8.09 -0.10 4.74
CA PHE A 18 -9.27 0.28 3.98
C PHE A 18 -9.91 -0.95 3.35
N PRO A 19 -10.99 -1.47 3.93
CA PRO A 19 -11.70 -2.61 3.35
C PRO A 19 -12.40 -2.20 2.06
N VAL A 20 -12.19 -2.97 0.99
CA VAL A 20 -12.63 -2.67 -0.38
C VAL A 20 -13.86 -3.48 -0.78
N HIS A 21 -14.51 -4.20 0.12
CA HIS A 21 -15.71 -4.95 -0.21
C HIS A 21 -16.97 -4.10 -0.09
N GLY A 22 -17.87 -4.23 -1.07
CA GLY A 22 -19.11 -3.44 -1.15
C GLY A 22 -19.98 -3.42 0.11
N ARG A 23 -19.88 -4.43 0.97
CA ARG A 23 -20.52 -4.46 2.29
C ARG A 23 -19.92 -3.47 3.29
N PHE A 24 -18.72 -2.97 3.05
CA PHE A 24 -17.99 -2.06 3.95
C PHE A 24 -17.92 -0.62 3.42
N PHE A 25 -18.45 -0.34 2.23
CA PHE A 25 -18.52 1.02 1.68
C PHE A 25 -19.31 1.98 2.54
N HIS A 26 -20.19 1.47 3.41
CA HIS A 26 -20.99 2.26 4.32
C HIS A 26 -20.33 2.52 5.68
N THR A 27 -19.18 1.93 5.95
CA THR A 27 -18.45 2.22 7.19
C THR A 27 -17.70 3.55 7.03
N LYS A 28 -18.21 4.58 7.66
CA LYS A 28 -17.65 5.95 7.66
C LYS A 28 -16.24 6.05 8.21
N TYR A 29 -15.73 4.98 8.84
CA TYR A 29 -14.46 5.01 9.57
C TYR A 29 -13.60 3.80 9.24
N PRO A 30 -12.31 4.00 8.92
CA PRO A 30 -11.33 2.92 8.81
C PRO A 30 -11.25 2.07 10.08
N LEU A 31 -10.78 0.82 9.93
CA LEU A 31 -10.70 -0.12 11.04
C LEU A 31 -9.97 0.45 12.26
N LEU A 32 -8.82 1.07 12.05
CA LEU A 32 -8.00 1.61 13.15
C LEU A 32 -8.73 2.66 13.98
N MET A 33 -9.55 3.51 13.35
CA MET A 33 -10.33 4.52 14.06
C MET A 33 -11.36 3.92 15.03
N ARG A 34 -11.80 2.69 14.76
CA ARG A 34 -12.81 1.99 15.57
C ARG A 34 -12.18 1.15 16.69
N LEU A 35 -10.88 0.90 16.62
CA LEU A 35 -10.19 0.11 17.64
C LEU A 35 -9.82 0.98 18.84
N PRO A 36 -10.04 0.49 20.07
CA PRO A 36 -9.48 1.09 21.25
C PRO A 36 -7.95 1.22 21.16
N LYS A 37 -7.40 2.25 21.81
CA LYS A 37 -5.96 2.55 21.81
C LYS A 37 -5.10 1.34 22.17
N ARG A 38 -5.46 0.60 23.24
CA ARG A 38 -4.74 -0.60 23.68
C ARG A 38 -4.57 -1.68 22.60
N TYR A 39 -5.50 -1.76 21.63
CA TYR A 39 -5.40 -2.71 20.53
C TYR A 39 -4.52 -2.17 19.41
N ARG A 40 -4.57 -0.85 19.16
CA ARG A 40 -3.68 -0.20 18.19
C ARG A 40 -2.22 -0.33 18.58
N GLU A 41 -1.91 -0.21 19.88
CA GLU A 41 -0.54 -0.27 20.42
C GLU A 41 0.17 -1.62 20.19
N VAL A 42 -0.58 -2.69 19.95
CA VAL A 42 0.01 -4.04 19.75
C VAL A 42 -0.04 -4.52 18.29
N ILE A 43 -0.57 -3.72 17.36
CA ILE A 43 -0.58 -4.05 15.93
C ILE A 43 0.84 -3.97 15.39
N THR A 44 1.29 -5.04 14.73
CA THR A 44 2.64 -5.14 14.16
C THR A 44 2.66 -5.02 12.64
N ALA A 45 1.55 -5.35 11.97
CA ALA A 45 1.46 -5.33 10.52
C ALA A 45 0.09 -4.80 10.04
N VAL A 46 0.13 -3.97 9.00
CA VAL A 46 -1.06 -3.49 8.30
C VAL A 46 -0.95 -3.72 6.81
N GLU A 47 -2.08 -3.90 6.14
CA GLU A 47 -2.17 -4.02 4.68
C GLU A 47 -2.87 -2.79 4.09
N LEU A 48 -2.24 -2.17 3.12
CA LEU A 48 -2.84 -1.24 2.18
C LEU A 48 -3.07 -1.97 0.87
N ARG A 49 -4.32 -2.16 0.49
CA ARG A 49 -4.66 -2.83 -0.76
C ARG A 49 -5.11 -1.82 -1.79
N LEU A 50 -4.37 -1.77 -2.90
CA LEU A 50 -4.55 -0.83 -4.00
C LEU A 50 -5.21 -1.56 -5.17
N GLY A 51 -6.39 -1.10 -5.62
CA GLY A 51 -7.08 -1.77 -6.75
C GLY A 51 -8.58 -1.54 -6.82
N PRO A 52 -9.42 -2.57 -7.05
CA PRO A 52 -10.84 -2.42 -7.34
C PRO A 52 -11.60 -1.59 -6.32
N GLY A 53 -12.51 -0.77 -6.80
CA GLY A 53 -13.27 0.19 -5.98
C GLY A 53 -12.82 1.63 -6.17
N TRP A 54 -11.87 1.86 -7.05
CA TRP A 54 -11.26 3.17 -7.36
C TRP A 54 -12.03 4.00 -8.37
N THR A 55 -13.33 3.87 -8.46
CA THR A 55 -14.19 4.69 -9.35
C THR A 55 -14.11 6.18 -9.06
N ALA A 56 -13.78 6.53 -7.85
CA ALA A 56 -13.19 7.80 -7.44
C ALA A 56 -12.33 7.48 -6.22
N PRO A 57 -11.20 8.15 -5.96
CA PRO A 57 -10.51 7.96 -4.70
C PRO A 57 -11.55 8.12 -3.61
N PRO A 58 -11.86 7.08 -2.83
CA PRO A 58 -12.92 7.19 -1.87
C PRO A 58 -12.54 8.31 -0.91
N LYS A 59 -13.43 9.27 -0.67
CA LYS A 59 -13.18 10.35 0.28
C LYS A 59 -12.77 9.85 1.66
N CYS A 60 -13.11 8.59 1.95
CA CYS A 60 -12.72 7.89 3.18
C CYS A 60 -11.28 7.35 3.19
N TRP A 61 -10.58 7.35 2.05
CA TRP A 61 -9.17 6.94 1.96
C TRP A 61 -8.25 8.12 2.24
N SER A 62 -8.55 8.87 3.22
CA SER A 62 -7.68 9.94 3.70
C SER A 62 -7.00 9.52 5.00
N LEU A 63 -5.70 9.68 5.03
CA LEU A 63 -4.90 9.49 6.23
C LEU A 63 -5.07 10.73 7.11
N THR A 64 -5.82 10.59 8.17
CA THR A 64 -6.02 11.67 9.13
C THR A 64 -5.40 11.29 10.46
N PRO A 65 -4.97 12.26 11.29
CA PRO A 65 -4.47 11.99 12.64
C PRO A 65 -5.46 11.20 13.50
N ARG A 66 -6.77 11.31 13.19
CA ARG A 66 -7.84 10.57 13.89
C ARG A 66 -7.75 9.06 13.70
N MET A 67 -7.03 8.57 12.70
CA MET A 67 -6.82 7.13 12.51
C MET A 67 -6.01 6.52 13.66
N GLY A 68 -5.23 7.33 14.38
CA GLY A 68 -4.43 6.86 15.50
C GLY A 68 -3.22 6.03 15.06
N LEU A 69 -2.70 6.25 13.84
CA LEU A 69 -1.50 5.58 13.34
C LEU A 69 -0.29 5.86 14.23
N ALA A 70 -0.15 7.08 14.74
CA ALA A 70 0.90 7.46 15.68
C ALA A 70 0.86 6.67 17.02
N GLU A 71 -0.29 6.06 17.34
CA GLU A 71 -0.44 5.21 18.52
C GLU A 71 -0.03 3.75 18.26
N CYS A 72 0.15 3.36 17.01
CA CYS A 72 0.58 2.01 16.62
C CYS A 72 2.09 1.84 16.81
N LYS A 73 2.56 1.90 18.06
CA LYS A 73 3.99 1.94 18.42
C LYS A 73 4.78 0.69 18.04
N THR A 74 4.10 -0.43 17.89
CA THR A 74 4.71 -1.72 17.51
C THR A 74 4.54 -2.04 16.02
N LEU A 75 3.95 -1.15 15.23
CA LEU A 75 3.75 -1.34 13.81
C LEU A 75 5.10 -1.24 13.08
N ARG A 76 5.59 -2.38 12.58
CA ARG A 76 6.87 -2.52 11.91
C ARG A 76 6.76 -2.77 10.42
N ARG A 77 5.62 -3.31 9.97
CA ARG A 77 5.46 -3.79 8.60
C ARG A 77 4.22 -3.21 7.93
N LEU A 78 4.43 -2.63 6.76
CA LEU A 78 3.37 -2.23 5.83
C LEU A 78 3.38 -3.18 4.63
N HIS A 79 2.28 -3.89 4.42
CA HIS A 79 2.06 -4.66 3.20
C HIS A 79 1.31 -3.78 2.20
N VAL A 80 1.88 -3.56 1.04
CA VAL A 80 1.25 -2.85 -0.08
C VAL A 80 0.93 -3.89 -1.15
N PHE A 81 -0.34 -4.24 -1.28
CA PHE A 81 -0.81 -5.19 -2.28
C PHE A 81 -1.49 -4.45 -3.43
N ILE A 82 -0.99 -4.63 -4.66
CA ILE A 82 -1.51 -3.98 -5.86
C ILE A 82 -2.33 -5.00 -6.67
N GLU A 83 -3.65 -4.79 -6.77
CA GLU A 83 -4.55 -5.66 -7.52
C GLU A 83 -4.54 -5.33 -9.01
N CYS A 84 -4.42 -4.05 -9.36
CA CYS A 84 -4.31 -3.59 -10.73
C CYS A 84 -3.56 -2.26 -10.77
N ASP A 85 -2.90 -2.01 -11.91
CA ASP A 85 -2.25 -0.72 -12.15
C ASP A 85 -3.24 0.24 -12.83
N PRO A 86 -3.61 1.35 -12.18
CA PRO A 86 -4.55 2.31 -12.75
C PRO A 86 -4.08 2.96 -14.06
N ALA A 87 -2.77 2.99 -14.29
CA ALA A 87 -2.21 3.56 -15.52
C ALA A 87 -2.32 2.62 -16.72
N SER A 88 -2.33 1.30 -16.48
CA SER A 88 -2.32 0.29 -17.54
C SER A 88 -3.68 -0.39 -17.74
N ASP A 89 -4.64 -0.20 -16.85
CA ASP A 89 -5.93 -0.88 -16.92
C ASP A 89 -6.99 0.00 -17.63
N ILE A 90 -7.50 -0.50 -18.77
CA ILE A 90 -8.53 0.17 -19.60
C ILE A 90 -9.79 0.50 -18.79
N VAL A 91 -10.11 -0.27 -17.75
CA VAL A 91 -11.26 -0.04 -16.86
C VAL A 91 -11.21 1.35 -16.24
N PHE A 92 -10.03 1.90 -16.01
CA PHE A 92 -9.88 3.23 -15.41
C PHE A 92 -9.98 4.39 -16.41
N ASN A 93 -9.93 4.13 -17.72
CA ASN A 93 -10.01 5.18 -18.75
C ASN A 93 -11.35 5.95 -18.71
N GLY A 94 -12.45 5.26 -18.41
CA GLY A 94 -13.78 5.88 -18.26
C GLY A 94 -13.96 6.73 -17.01
N PHE A 95 -13.12 6.54 -16.01
CA PHE A 95 -13.23 7.20 -14.69
C PHE A 95 -12.28 8.38 -14.51
N ARG A 96 -11.41 8.64 -15.46
CA ARG A 96 -10.43 9.73 -15.37
C ARG A 96 -11.07 11.12 -15.32
N GLY A 97 -12.29 11.28 -15.84
CA GLY A 97 -13.13 12.48 -15.65
C GLY A 97 -12.40 13.83 -15.79
N GLY A 98 -11.48 13.98 -16.77
CA GLY A 98 -10.65 15.18 -16.94
C GLY A 98 -9.45 15.28 -15.99
N LYS A 99 -9.16 14.27 -15.18
CA LYS A 99 -7.97 14.20 -14.33
C LYS A 99 -6.75 13.76 -15.14
N SER A 100 -5.55 14.15 -14.67
CA SER A 100 -4.30 13.76 -15.30
C SER A 100 -4.14 12.23 -15.34
N GLU A 101 -3.36 11.72 -16.31
CA GLU A 101 -3.03 10.30 -16.38
C GLU A 101 -2.30 9.80 -15.15
N THR A 102 -1.58 10.67 -14.44
CA THR A 102 -0.81 10.38 -13.23
C THR A 102 -1.64 10.41 -11.95
N PHE A 103 -2.90 10.87 -12.01
CA PHE A 103 -3.73 11.12 -10.82
C PHE A 103 -3.77 9.93 -9.84
N TYR A 104 -4.02 8.72 -10.34
CA TYR A 104 -4.10 7.54 -9.48
C TYR A 104 -2.75 7.12 -8.93
N THR A 105 -1.70 7.26 -9.73
CA THR A 105 -0.31 7.01 -9.31
C THR A 105 0.07 7.96 -8.17
N GLU A 106 -0.20 9.25 -8.32
CA GLU A 106 0.04 10.26 -7.30
C GLU A 106 -0.79 10.03 -6.04
N PHE A 107 -2.04 9.64 -6.20
CA PHE A 107 -2.92 9.31 -5.08
C PHE A 107 -2.39 8.12 -4.26
N CYS A 108 -1.99 7.03 -4.93
CA CYS A 108 -1.39 5.87 -4.26
C CYS A 108 -0.09 6.22 -3.56
N ALA A 109 0.76 6.97 -4.25
CA ALA A 109 2.01 7.46 -3.73
C ALA A 109 1.80 8.30 -2.46
N SER A 110 0.82 9.20 -2.48
CA SER A 110 0.50 10.04 -1.32
C SER A 110 -0.01 9.22 -0.12
N LEU A 111 -0.79 8.16 -0.36
CA LEU A 111 -1.22 7.26 0.70
C LEU A 111 -0.04 6.51 1.35
N VAL A 112 0.84 5.93 0.53
CA VAL A 112 1.99 5.20 1.06
C VAL A 112 2.93 6.13 1.81
N ARG A 113 3.23 7.30 1.25
CA ARG A 113 4.05 8.33 1.92
C ARG A 113 3.45 8.73 3.25
N GLY A 114 2.17 9.09 3.28
CA GLY A 114 1.50 9.51 4.51
C GLY A 114 1.43 8.41 5.57
N LEU A 115 1.40 7.12 5.19
CA LEU A 115 1.51 6.00 6.14
C LEU A 115 2.90 5.92 6.74
N ILE A 116 3.94 6.03 5.92
CA ILE A 116 5.33 5.98 6.37
C ILE A 116 5.63 7.16 7.31
N GLU A 117 5.23 8.37 6.94
CA GLU A 117 5.45 9.58 7.75
C GLU A 117 4.75 9.54 9.11
N GLN A 118 3.52 8.98 9.17
CA GLN A 118 2.77 8.91 10.41
C GLN A 118 3.20 7.77 11.34
N VAL A 119 3.90 6.76 10.82
CA VAL A 119 4.30 5.57 11.57
C VAL A 119 5.82 5.53 11.69
N GLN A 120 6.37 6.24 12.68
CA GLN A 120 7.82 6.29 12.90
C GLN A 120 8.46 4.92 13.17
N SER A 121 7.69 3.99 13.72
CA SER A 121 8.15 2.63 14.03
C SER A 121 8.21 1.70 12.82
N LEU A 122 7.81 2.16 11.62
CA LEU A 122 7.78 1.35 10.42
C LEU A 122 9.20 1.07 9.91
N GLU A 123 9.51 -0.20 9.71
CA GLU A 123 10.84 -0.66 9.28
C GLU A 123 10.80 -1.25 7.87
N VAL A 124 9.70 -1.94 7.55
CA VAL A 124 9.57 -2.74 6.34
C VAL A 124 8.36 -2.33 5.53
N VAL A 125 8.56 -2.14 4.23
CA VAL A 125 7.47 -2.06 3.24
C VAL A 125 7.57 -3.28 2.34
N GLN A 126 6.57 -4.16 2.43
CA GLN A 126 6.48 -5.34 1.59
C GLN A 126 5.53 -5.06 0.43
N PHE A 127 6.03 -5.20 -0.80
CA PHE A 127 5.23 -5.07 -2.01
C PHE A 127 4.82 -6.43 -2.55
N ASP A 128 3.55 -6.56 -2.92
CA ASP A 128 3.01 -7.71 -3.61
C ASP A 128 1.93 -7.29 -4.61
N ALA A 129 1.61 -8.13 -5.59
CA ALA A 129 0.66 -7.76 -6.62
C ALA A 129 0.05 -8.98 -7.35
N TRP A 130 -1.05 -8.74 -8.06
CA TRP A 130 -1.52 -9.69 -9.05
C TRP A 130 -0.59 -9.76 -10.27
N SER A 131 -0.68 -10.85 -11.02
CA SER A 131 0.17 -11.11 -12.21
C SER A 131 0.06 -10.06 -13.32
N SER A 132 -1.05 -9.31 -13.37
CA SER A 132 -1.26 -8.22 -14.34
C SER A 132 -0.39 -6.98 -14.08
N VAL A 133 0.08 -6.80 -12.85
CA VAL A 133 0.89 -5.64 -12.46
C VAL A 133 2.34 -5.86 -12.87
N LYS A 134 2.91 -4.88 -13.60
CA LYS A 134 4.31 -4.90 -14.00
C LYS A 134 5.17 -4.19 -12.95
N ARG A 135 6.33 -4.78 -12.63
CA ARG A 135 7.28 -4.21 -11.66
C ARG A 135 7.81 -2.84 -12.09
N ASN A 136 8.04 -2.68 -13.37
CA ASN A 136 8.56 -1.44 -13.98
C ASN A 136 7.47 -0.41 -14.32
N SER A 137 6.21 -0.65 -13.90
CA SER A 137 5.14 0.31 -14.14
C SER A 137 5.37 1.63 -13.40
N PRO A 138 4.84 2.76 -13.89
CA PRO A 138 4.97 4.06 -13.23
C PRO A 138 4.50 4.03 -11.76
N LEU A 139 3.42 3.29 -11.47
CA LEU A 139 2.94 3.12 -10.10
C LEU A 139 3.98 2.45 -9.22
N MET A 140 4.50 1.30 -9.66
CA MET A 140 5.48 0.55 -8.87
C MET A 140 6.77 1.34 -8.67
N LYS A 141 7.28 2.00 -9.72
CA LYS A 141 8.46 2.87 -9.62
C LYS A 141 8.25 3.96 -8.55
N GLY A 142 7.15 4.68 -8.62
CA GLY A 142 6.85 5.74 -7.63
C GLY A 142 6.70 5.22 -6.19
N LEU A 143 6.09 4.05 -5.99
CA LEU A 143 5.97 3.45 -4.66
C LEU A 143 7.32 2.99 -4.10
N LEU A 144 8.17 2.41 -4.94
CA LEU A 144 9.52 1.98 -4.56
C LEU A 144 10.42 3.19 -4.22
N GLU A 145 10.33 4.27 -5.00
CA GLU A 145 11.06 5.51 -4.74
C GLU A 145 10.71 6.09 -3.37
N ILE A 146 9.41 6.09 -3.00
CA ILE A 146 8.98 6.56 -1.69
C ILE A 146 9.56 5.70 -0.57
N ALA A 147 9.48 4.39 -0.69
CA ALA A 147 10.01 3.49 0.34
C ALA A 147 11.54 3.65 0.52
N ARG A 148 12.27 3.87 -0.59
CA ARG A 148 13.71 4.13 -0.58
C ARG A 148 14.04 5.51 0.02
N ALA A 149 13.30 6.54 -0.36
CA ALA A 149 13.51 7.90 0.15
C ALA A 149 13.32 8.00 1.67
N GLU A 150 12.45 7.17 2.22
CA GLU A 150 12.17 7.07 3.66
C GLU A 150 13.01 5.99 4.37
N ASP A 151 14.05 5.50 3.72
CA ASP A 151 15.01 4.50 4.24
C ASP A 151 14.33 3.23 4.79
N LYS A 152 13.27 2.76 4.10
CA LYS A 152 12.56 1.56 4.50
C LYS A 152 13.10 0.33 3.77
N ARG A 153 13.25 -0.78 4.52
CA ARG A 153 13.60 -2.06 3.92
C ARG A 153 12.46 -2.55 3.03
N ILE A 154 12.78 -2.82 1.76
CA ILE A 154 11.83 -3.35 0.79
C ILE A 154 11.87 -4.87 0.83
N GLU A 155 10.70 -5.49 0.90
CA GLU A 155 10.52 -6.94 0.77
C GLU A 155 9.48 -7.24 -0.31
N TRP A 156 9.59 -8.45 -0.90
CA TRP A 156 8.66 -8.91 -1.93
C TRP A 156 7.71 -9.96 -1.36
N GLY A 157 6.44 -9.82 -1.68
CA GLY A 157 5.42 -10.72 -1.19
C GLY A 157 5.35 -12.05 -1.96
N PRO A 158 4.64 -13.04 -1.39
CA PRO A 158 4.64 -14.41 -1.90
C PRO A 158 3.78 -14.63 -3.14
N VAL A 159 2.82 -13.74 -3.45
CA VAL A 159 1.90 -13.93 -4.59
C VAL A 159 2.62 -13.67 -5.90
N ARG A 160 3.24 -12.53 -6.04
CA ARG A 160 3.96 -12.15 -7.26
C ARG A 160 5.38 -12.73 -7.30
N LYS A 161 6.01 -12.95 -6.16
CA LYS A 161 7.35 -13.54 -6.00
C LYS A 161 8.44 -12.83 -6.80
N TRP A 162 8.39 -11.51 -6.90
CA TRP A 162 9.45 -10.73 -7.53
C TRP A 162 10.78 -10.94 -6.81
N LYS A 163 11.85 -11.15 -7.58
CA LYS A 163 13.20 -11.24 -7.07
C LYS A 163 13.97 -9.96 -7.42
N GLU A 164 14.80 -9.51 -6.51
CA GLU A 164 15.49 -8.21 -6.63
C GLU A 164 16.51 -8.13 -7.79
N ARG A 165 17.07 -9.27 -8.23
CA ARG A 165 18.27 -9.28 -9.07
C ARG A 165 18.10 -9.64 -10.54
N GLU A 166 17.06 -10.37 -10.91
CA GLU A 166 16.97 -10.91 -12.28
C GLU A 166 16.22 -9.99 -13.24
N GLU A 167 15.28 -9.21 -12.73
CA GLU A 167 14.44 -8.34 -13.58
C GLU A 167 15.03 -6.92 -13.70
N ASP A 168 15.78 -6.42 -12.72
CA ASP A 168 16.43 -5.09 -12.81
C ASP A 168 17.54 -5.08 -13.85
N ALA A 169 18.36 -6.14 -13.93
CA ALA A 169 19.45 -6.24 -14.90
C ALA A 169 18.95 -6.35 -16.36
N LEU A 170 17.80 -7.01 -16.57
CA LEU A 170 17.18 -7.10 -17.90
C LEU A 170 16.51 -5.79 -18.33
N VAL A 171 15.86 -5.08 -17.39
CA VAL A 171 15.21 -3.79 -17.67
C VAL A 171 16.25 -2.71 -17.97
N ASP A 172 17.33 -2.65 -17.18
CA ASP A 172 18.42 -1.70 -17.42
C ASP A 172 19.11 -1.97 -18.77
N MET A 173 19.30 -3.24 -19.13
CA MET A 173 19.87 -3.63 -20.43
C MET A 173 18.96 -3.26 -21.61
N VAL A 174 17.63 -3.41 -21.45
CA VAL A 174 16.66 -3.06 -22.50
C VAL A 174 16.53 -1.54 -22.62
N ASP A 175 16.51 -0.81 -21.52
CA ASP A 175 16.47 0.66 -21.50
C ASP A 175 17.78 1.26 -22.08
N GLU A 176 18.95 0.66 -21.86
CA GLU A 176 20.20 1.06 -22.51
C GLU A 176 20.18 0.75 -24.01
N MET A 177 19.69 -0.40 -24.43
CA MET A 177 19.54 -0.73 -25.84
C MET A 177 18.58 0.20 -26.57
N MET A 178 17.46 0.57 -25.95
CA MET A 178 16.48 1.49 -26.54
C MET A 178 16.98 2.94 -26.64
N LYS A 179 18.00 3.33 -25.89
CA LYS A 179 18.66 4.64 -25.99
C LYS A 179 19.71 4.71 -27.12
N LEU A 180 20.08 3.55 -27.69
CA LEU A 180 21.08 3.45 -28.75
C LEU A 180 20.45 3.43 -30.17
N PHE A 181 19.11 3.43 -30.26
CA PHE A 181 18.34 3.53 -31.49
C PHE A 181 17.42 4.76 -31.46
#